data_ae3e7c29ecb8da704d9d64a3f7e2bb63
#
_entry.id   ae3e7c29ecb8da704d9d64a3f7e2bb63
#
_cell.length_a   1.000
_cell.length_b   1.000
_cell.length_c   1.000
_cell.angle_alpha   90.00
_cell.angle_beta   90.00
_cell.angle_gamma   90.00
#
_symmetry.space_group_name_H-M   'P 1'
#
loop_
_entity.id
_entity.type
_entity.pdbx_description
1 polymer ?
#
loop_
_entity_poly.entity_id
_entity_poly.type
_entity_poly.pdbx_seq_one_letter_code
_entity_poly.pdbx_strand_id
1 'polypeptide(L)'
;MLFRSPVFAVGRSQEVMIVLEQLMRDKAIPKVPIYLDGMIWEATAIHTAYPEFLNSKLRAQTFQKGKNPLLSDVFVRVDGHEMRQKIIDDTESCIVLATSGMMVGGPIMEYFKAWAENEKSMIVFVGYQAEGSLCRRIQKGWRDIHITAGGNVQTIKVSMMIETVDGFSGHSDRRQLMNFINNMSPKPERIIFGHGEESKCLDISSSVHKKYRISTTALKNLETIRFV
;
A
#
# COMPACT_ATOMS: atom_id res chain seq x y z
N MET A 1 8.25 3.49 -20.46
CA MET A 1 7.44 4.06 -19.37
C MET A 1 7.90 3.45 -18.06
N LEU A 2 8.28 4.26 -17.10
CA LEU A 2 8.73 3.80 -15.80
C LEU A 2 7.58 3.92 -14.80
N PHE A 3 7.12 2.79 -14.27
CA PHE A 3 6.01 2.74 -13.34
C PHE A 3 6.52 2.39 -11.93
N ARG A 4 6.02 3.08 -10.89
CA ARG A 4 6.37 2.83 -9.49
C ARG A 4 5.15 2.79 -8.61
N SER A 5 5.20 1.92 -7.63
CA SER A 5 4.18 1.91 -6.60
C SER A 5 4.84 1.81 -5.22
N PRO A 6 4.65 2.81 -4.36
CA PRO A 6 4.95 2.67 -2.95
C PRO A 6 3.99 1.65 -2.35
N VAL A 7 4.53 0.57 -1.79
CA VAL A 7 3.74 -0.52 -1.22
C VAL A 7 4.26 -0.94 0.15
N PHE A 8 3.36 -1.47 0.97
CA PHE A 8 3.78 -2.17 2.18
C PHE A 8 4.38 -3.53 1.83
N ALA A 9 5.36 -3.97 2.59
CA ALA A 9 6.07 -5.23 2.32
C ALA A 9 5.14 -6.45 2.34
N VAL A 10 4.13 -6.44 3.22
CA VAL A 10 3.23 -7.57 3.45
C VAL A 10 1.81 -7.25 2.98
N GLY A 11 1.19 -8.19 2.30
CA GLY A 11 -0.19 -8.19 1.84
C GLY A 11 -0.39 -7.39 0.56
N ARG A 12 -0.27 -6.06 0.63
CA ARG A 12 -0.55 -5.16 -0.48
C ARG A 12 0.34 -5.39 -1.70
N SER A 13 1.64 -5.55 -1.46
CA SER A 13 2.59 -5.84 -2.54
C SER A 13 2.25 -7.15 -3.25
N GLN A 14 1.92 -8.21 -2.50
CA GLN A 14 1.58 -9.51 -3.09
C GLN A 14 0.27 -9.44 -3.90
N GLU A 15 -0.72 -8.67 -3.47
CA GLU A 15 -1.94 -8.45 -4.26
C GLU A 15 -1.64 -7.72 -5.56
N VAL A 16 -0.82 -6.65 -5.52
CA VAL A 16 -0.40 -5.92 -6.73
C VAL A 16 0.40 -6.83 -7.67
N MET A 17 1.33 -7.63 -7.12
CA MET A 17 2.11 -8.60 -7.91
C MET A 17 1.18 -9.56 -8.68
N ILE A 18 0.19 -10.16 -8.01
CA ILE A 18 -0.75 -11.10 -8.64
C ILE A 18 -1.54 -10.42 -9.77
N VAL A 19 -2.00 -9.19 -9.56
CA VAL A 19 -2.75 -8.44 -10.57
C VAL A 19 -1.86 -8.12 -11.77
N LEU A 20 -0.65 -7.62 -11.54
CA LEU A 20 0.29 -7.28 -12.61
C LEU A 20 0.69 -8.53 -13.41
N GLU A 21 0.99 -9.64 -12.74
CA GLU A 21 1.32 -10.92 -13.40
C GLU A 21 0.14 -11.39 -14.26
N GLN A 22 -1.07 -11.32 -13.75
CA GLN A 22 -2.26 -11.68 -14.51
C GLN A 22 -2.43 -10.80 -15.75
N LEU A 23 -2.31 -9.48 -15.62
CA LEU A 23 -2.43 -8.54 -16.74
C LEU A 23 -1.37 -8.78 -17.83
N MET A 24 -0.13 -9.09 -17.44
CA MET A 24 0.94 -9.44 -18.37
C MET A 24 0.68 -10.78 -19.07
N ARG A 25 0.25 -11.79 -18.33
CA ARG A 25 -0.11 -13.12 -18.85
C ARG A 25 -1.27 -13.04 -19.83
N ASP A 26 -2.28 -12.21 -19.54
CA ASP A 26 -3.44 -11.98 -20.38
C ASP A 26 -3.14 -11.00 -21.55
N LYS A 27 -1.88 -10.53 -21.65
CA LYS A 27 -1.41 -9.57 -22.66
C LYS A 27 -2.16 -8.24 -22.65
N ALA A 28 -2.79 -7.88 -21.53
CA ALA A 28 -3.45 -6.58 -21.34
C ALA A 28 -2.43 -5.45 -21.15
N ILE A 29 -1.23 -5.77 -20.63
CA ILE A 29 -0.07 -4.89 -20.55
C ILE A 29 1.17 -5.58 -21.09
N PRO A 30 2.18 -4.84 -21.58
CA PRO A 30 3.45 -5.41 -22.03
C PRO A 30 4.15 -6.18 -20.92
N LYS A 31 4.84 -7.27 -21.27
CA LYS A 31 5.71 -7.98 -20.34
C LYS A 31 6.98 -7.16 -20.10
N VAL A 32 7.15 -6.66 -18.89
CA VAL A 32 8.31 -5.91 -18.43
C VAL A 32 8.78 -6.44 -17.08
N PRO A 33 10.05 -6.25 -16.68
CA PRO A 33 10.51 -6.66 -15.37
C PRO A 33 9.78 -5.87 -14.26
N ILE A 34 9.44 -6.56 -13.17
CA ILE A 34 8.87 -6.00 -11.95
C ILE A 34 9.90 -6.15 -10.85
N TYR A 35 10.56 -5.07 -10.51
CA TYR A 35 11.57 -5.02 -9.45
C TYR A 35 10.91 -4.92 -8.09
N LEU A 36 11.32 -5.80 -7.16
CA LEU A 36 10.82 -5.87 -5.79
C LEU A 36 11.93 -5.38 -4.86
N ASP A 37 11.77 -4.20 -4.27
CA ASP A 37 12.78 -3.57 -3.43
C ASP A 37 12.32 -3.36 -1.99
N GLY A 38 13.21 -3.63 -1.04
CA GLY A 38 12.92 -3.71 0.38
C GLY A 38 12.45 -5.11 0.78
N MET A 39 11.73 -5.24 1.89
CA MET A 39 11.30 -6.54 2.45
C MET A 39 10.16 -7.24 1.68
N ILE A 40 9.84 -6.81 0.47
CA ILE A 40 8.74 -7.39 -0.33
C ILE A 40 9.09 -8.84 -0.71
N TRP A 41 10.34 -9.09 -1.07
CA TRP A 41 10.78 -10.42 -1.48
C TRP A 41 10.67 -11.43 -0.34
N GLU A 42 11.15 -11.06 0.86
CA GLU A 42 11.10 -11.91 2.05
C GLU A 42 9.64 -12.22 2.45
N ALA A 43 8.78 -11.20 2.43
CA ALA A 43 7.36 -11.39 2.68
C ALA A 43 6.72 -12.31 1.62
N THR A 44 7.09 -12.15 0.35
CA THR A 44 6.60 -13.00 -0.75
C THR A 44 7.09 -14.44 -0.59
N ALA A 45 8.33 -14.66 -0.17
CA ALA A 45 8.86 -15.99 0.13
C ALA A 45 8.03 -16.71 1.21
N ILE A 46 7.60 -15.98 2.25
CA ILE A 46 6.72 -16.54 3.28
C ILE A 46 5.35 -16.93 2.67
N HIS A 47 4.76 -16.07 1.85
CA HIS A 47 3.49 -16.40 1.18
C HIS A 47 3.60 -17.62 0.27
N THR A 48 4.75 -17.81 -0.38
CA THR A 48 4.99 -19.00 -1.24
C THR A 48 5.25 -20.26 -0.44
N ALA A 49 5.85 -20.13 0.75
CA ALA A 49 6.12 -21.27 1.63
C ALA A 49 4.85 -21.83 2.31
N TYR A 50 3.81 -21.00 2.45
CA TYR A 50 2.56 -21.36 3.13
C TYR A 50 1.33 -21.13 2.23
N PRO A 51 1.25 -21.77 1.05
CA PRO A 51 0.18 -21.55 0.08
C PRO A 51 -1.21 -21.96 0.58
N GLU A 52 -1.30 -22.79 1.60
CA GLU A 52 -2.56 -23.21 2.24
C GLU A 52 -3.33 -22.07 2.88
N PHE A 53 -2.64 -20.97 3.27
CA PHE A 53 -3.27 -19.76 3.81
C PHE A 53 -3.71 -18.77 2.73
N LEU A 54 -3.38 -19.01 1.47
CA LEU A 54 -3.86 -18.19 0.36
C LEU A 54 -5.36 -18.46 0.11
N ASN A 55 -6.02 -17.52 -0.56
CA ASN A 55 -7.40 -17.69 -0.95
C ASN A 55 -7.59 -18.94 -1.86
N SER A 56 -8.81 -19.46 -1.92
CA SER A 56 -9.13 -20.71 -2.64
C SER A 56 -8.70 -20.71 -4.10
N LYS A 57 -8.81 -19.57 -4.80
CA LYS A 57 -8.41 -19.41 -6.21
C LYS A 57 -6.91 -19.56 -6.39
N LEU A 58 -6.11 -18.84 -5.59
CA LEU A 58 -4.65 -18.91 -5.65
C LEU A 58 -4.13 -20.26 -5.20
N ARG A 59 -4.73 -20.84 -4.15
CA ARG A 59 -4.42 -22.17 -3.68
C ARG A 59 -4.66 -23.24 -4.75
N ALA A 60 -5.81 -23.20 -5.42
CA ALA A 60 -6.12 -24.11 -6.51
C ALA A 60 -5.14 -23.92 -7.69
N GLN A 61 -4.77 -22.68 -8.02
CA GLN A 61 -3.81 -22.40 -9.07
C GLN A 61 -2.42 -22.95 -8.73
N THR A 62 -1.97 -22.81 -7.50
CA THR A 62 -0.67 -23.30 -7.03
C THR A 62 -0.63 -24.85 -6.98
N PHE A 63 -1.61 -25.50 -6.33
CA PHE A 63 -1.58 -26.94 -6.11
C PHE A 63 -2.08 -27.76 -7.30
N GLN A 64 -3.12 -27.31 -8.02
CA GLN A 64 -3.70 -28.07 -9.12
C GLN A 64 -3.01 -27.83 -10.45
N LYS A 65 -2.53 -26.62 -10.71
CA LYS A 65 -1.89 -26.22 -11.97
C LYS A 65 -0.37 -26.13 -11.89
N GLY A 66 0.21 -26.32 -10.70
CA GLY A 66 1.65 -26.20 -10.48
C GLY A 66 2.23 -24.80 -10.79
N LYS A 67 1.36 -23.78 -10.84
CA LYS A 67 1.75 -22.40 -11.20
C LYS A 67 1.45 -21.45 -10.05
N ASN A 68 2.49 -21.10 -9.30
CA ASN A 68 2.38 -20.05 -8.31
C ASN A 68 2.65 -18.69 -8.98
N PRO A 69 1.66 -17.79 -9.08
CA PRO A 69 1.85 -16.49 -9.74
C PRO A 69 2.88 -15.61 -9.04
N LEU A 70 3.13 -15.81 -7.75
CA LEU A 70 4.15 -15.07 -6.99
C LEU A 70 5.59 -15.51 -7.32
N LEU A 71 5.77 -16.62 -8.04
CA LEU A 71 7.06 -17.14 -8.52
C LEU A 71 7.25 -16.92 -10.03
N SER A 72 6.52 -15.98 -10.63
CA SER A 72 6.68 -15.64 -12.04
C SER A 72 8.05 -15.03 -12.31
N ASP A 73 8.62 -15.34 -13.49
CA ASP A 73 9.91 -14.84 -13.99
C ASP A 73 9.94 -13.32 -14.22
N VAL A 74 8.79 -12.66 -14.18
CA VAL A 74 8.73 -11.20 -14.29
C VAL A 74 9.18 -10.49 -13.00
N PHE A 75 9.18 -11.18 -11.86
CA PHE A 75 9.59 -10.61 -10.59
C PHE A 75 11.09 -10.74 -10.36
N VAL A 76 11.73 -9.62 -10.14
CA VAL A 76 13.18 -9.54 -9.94
C VAL A 76 13.45 -8.92 -8.57
N ARG A 77 14.12 -9.66 -7.68
CA ARG A 77 14.56 -9.12 -6.40
C ARG A 77 15.63 -8.07 -6.61
N VAL A 78 15.52 -6.95 -5.93
CA VAL A 78 16.59 -5.94 -5.88
C VAL A 78 17.52 -6.27 -4.71
N ASP A 79 18.75 -6.62 -5.04
CA ASP A 79 19.74 -7.01 -4.06
C ASP A 79 20.71 -5.85 -3.78
N GLY A 80 20.21 -4.89 -2.96
CA GLY A 80 21.02 -3.79 -2.46
C GLY A 80 21.13 -2.56 -3.35
N HIS A 81 22.00 -1.66 -2.91
CA HIS A 81 22.11 -0.31 -3.48
C HIS A 81 22.66 -0.31 -4.91
N GLU A 82 23.66 -1.15 -5.22
CA GLU A 82 24.26 -1.18 -6.56
C GLU A 82 23.27 -1.58 -7.64
N MET A 83 22.43 -2.60 -7.36
CA MET A 83 21.40 -3.02 -8.30
C MET A 83 20.31 -1.94 -8.44
N ARG A 84 19.92 -1.30 -7.34
CA ARG A 84 18.99 -0.17 -7.37
C ARG A 84 19.52 0.95 -8.25
N GLN A 85 20.80 1.31 -8.12
CA GLN A 85 21.39 2.37 -8.93
C GLN A 85 21.36 2.01 -10.42
N LYS A 86 21.69 0.75 -10.77
CA LYS A 86 21.57 0.28 -12.16
C LYS A 86 20.16 0.41 -12.72
N ILE A 87 19.14 0.09 -11.92
CA ILE A 87 17.72 0.26 -12.31
C ILE A 87 17.36 1.73 -12.49
N ILE A 88 17.91 2.61 -11.64
CA ILE A 88 17.69 4.06 -11.73
C ILE A 88 18.30 4.63 -13.01
N ASP A 89 19.48 4.17 -13.39
CA ASP A 89 20.23 4.65 -14.55
C ASP A 89 19.76 4.01 -15.87
N ASP A 90 19.01 2.91 -15.79
CA ASP A 90 18.44 2.25 -16.95
C ASP A 90 17.26 3.02 -17.53
N THR A 91 17.23 3.12 -18.86
CA THR A 91 16.13 3.77 -19.61
C THR A 91 15.04 2.81 -20.06
N GLU A 92 15.22 1.50 -19.85
CA GLU A 92 14.25 0.48 -20.23
C GLU A 92 12.96 0.58 -19.39
N SER A 93 11.87 0.14 -20.00
CA SER A 93 10.57 0.13 -19.33
C SER A 93 10.53 -0.91 -18.22
N CYS A 94 10.19 -0.50 -17.01
CA CYS A 94 10.07 -1.39 -15.87
C CYS A 94 8.97 -0.94 -14.90
N ILE A 95 8.61 -1.86 -14.00
CA ILE A 95 7.77 -1.58 -12.84
C ILE A 95 8.63 -1.76 -11.58
N VAL A 96 8.52 -0.84 -10.63
CA VAL A 96 9.18 -0.95 -9.33
C VAL A 96 8.13 -0.96 -8.23
N LEU A 97 8.10 -2.02 -7.44
CA LEU A 97 7.36 -2.09 -6.19
C LEU A 97 8.37 -1.94 -5.05
N ALA A 98 8.26 -0.89 -4.27
CA ALA A 98 9.23 -0.59 -3.24
C ALA A 98 8.59 -0.12 -1.93
N THR A 99 9.22 -0.47 -0.81
CA THR A 99 8.85 0.04 0.51
C THR A 99 9.50 1.41 0.77
N SER A 100 8.93 2.28 1.57
CA SER A 100 7.73 2.15 2.39
C SER A 100 6.49 2.63 1.62
N GLY A 101 5.34 2.04 1.94
CA GLY A 101 4.07 2.36 1.27
C GLY A 101 3.55 3.78 1.48
N MET A 102 4.07 4.53 2.46
CA MET A 102 3.73 5.94 2.72
C MET A 102 4.90 6.90 2.43
N MET A 103 5.97 6.41 1.79
CA MET A 103 7.17 7.19 1.43
C MET A 103 7.76 7.99 2.62
N VAL A 104 7.77 7.39 3.80
CA VAL A 104 8.42 7.98 5.00
C VAL A 104 9.90 7.64 5.09
N GLY A 105 10.41 6.86 4.14
CA GLY A 105 11.78 6.37 4.04
C GLY A 105 11.85 5.13 3.15
N GLY A 106 13.01 4.47 3.16
CA GLY A 106 13.24 3.24 2.40
C GLY A 106 13.54 3.45 0.91
N PRO A 107 13.71 2.33 0.17
CA PRO A 107 14.15 2.37 -1.23
C PRO A 107 13.28 3.22 -2.14
N ILE A 108 11.97 3.26 -1.90
CA ILE A 108 11.04 4.07 -2.71
C ILE A 108 11.44 5.54 -2.81
N MET A 109 12.11 6.07 -1.78
CA MET A 109 12.55 7.47 -1.77
C MET A 109 13.71 7.71 -2.72
N GLU A 110 14.58 6.73 -2.95
CA GLU A 110 15.67 6.84 -3.91
C GLU A 110 15.12 6.87 -5.34
N TYR A 111 14.21 5.96 -5.67
CA TYR A 111 13.51 5.98 -6.96
C TYR A 111 12.70 7.28 -7.17
N PHE A 112 12.01 7.76 -6.13
CA PHE A 112 11.25 8.98 -6.22
C PHE A 112 12.14 10.17 -6.53
N LYS A 113 13.26 10.34 -5.80
CA LYS A 113 14.21 11.41 -6.03
C LYS A 113 14.79 11.39 -7.45
N ALA A 114 15.14 10.21 -7.94
CA ALA A 114 15.75 10.06 -9.26
C ALA A 114 14.78 10.35 -10.41
N TRP A 115 13.51 10.04 -10.22
CA TRP A 115 12.58 10.03 -11.35
C TRP A 115 11.39 11.01 -11.21
N ALA A 116 11.26 11.75 -10.13
CA ALA A 116 10.14 12.68 -9.91
C ALA A 116 9.97 13.71 -11.03
N GLU A 117 11.08 14.19 -11.61
CA GLU A 117 11.09 15.20 -12.66
C GLU A 117 10.88 14.62 -14.08
N ASN A 118 10.84 13.28 -14.21
CA ASN A 118 10.69 12.61 -15.51
C ASN A 118 9.20 12.44 -15.86
N GLU A 119 8.72 13.20 -16.84
CA GLU A 119 7.33 13.16 -17.32
C GLU A 119 6.91 11.82 -17.90
N LYS A 120 7.86 10.98 -18.35
CA LYS A 120 7.58 9.62 -18.85
C LYS A 120 7.41 8.60 -17.72
N SER A 121 7.57 9.04 -16.50
CA SER A 121 7.43 8.21 -15.30
C SER A 121 6.05 8.37 -14.68
N MET A 122 5.61 7.34 -13.94
CA MET A 122 4.35 7.34 -13.24
C MET A 122 4.53 6.81 -11.81
N ILE A 123 3.91 7.45 -10.84
CA ILE A 123 3.74 6.90 -9.50
C ILE A 123 2.28 6.49 -9.30
N VAL A 124 2.05 5.29 -8.78
CA VAL A 124 0.70 4.77 -8.53
C VAL A 124 0.54 4.41 -7.07
N PHE A 125 -0.38 5.09 -6.42
CA PHE A 125 -0.76 4.81 -5.04
C PHE A 125 -1.86 3.76 -5.01
N VAL A 126 -1.58 2.61 -4.39
CA VAL A 126 -2.51 1.47 -4.29
C VAL A 126 -3.08 1.28 -2.88
N GLY A 127 -2.83 2.20 -1.98
CA GLY A 127 -3.29 2.12 -0.60
C GLY A 127 -3.57 3.49 0.01
N TYR A 128 -4.15 3.44 1.20
CA TYR A 128 -4.40 4.65 1.98
C TYR A 128 -3.11 5.43 2.24
N GLN A 129 -3.21 6.74 2.06
CA GLN A 129 -2.14 7.67 2.37
C GLN A 129 -2.61 8.60 3.50
N ALA A 130 -1.88 8.55 4.62
CA ALA A 130 -2.25 9.30 5.82
C ALA A 130 -2.20 10.82 5.58
N GLU A 131 -3.12 11.54 6.18
CA GLU A 131 -3.14 13.02 6.11
C GLU A 131 -1.83 13.58 6.65
N GLY A 132 -1.29 14.60 5.99
CA GLY A 132 0.02 15.19 6.29
C GLY A 132 1.22 14.43 5.74
N SER A 133 1.07 13.19 5.26
CA SER A 133 2.17 12.43 4.64
C SER A 133 2.61 13.03 3.31
N LEU A 134 3.86 12.73 2.90
CA LEU A 134 4.39 13.14 1.59
C LEU A 134 3.49 12.65 0.45
N CYS A 135 3.12 11.37 0.48
CA CYS A 135 2.25 10.75 -0.53
C CYS A 135 0.91 11.47 -0.65
N ARG A 136 0.30 11.83 0.49
CA ARG A 136 -0.99 12.54 0.50
C ARG A 136 -0.88 13.93 -0.11
N ARG A 137 0.23 14.63 0.14
CA ARG A 137 0.50 15.93 -0.49
C ARG A 137 0.64 15.79 -2.00
N ILE A 138 1.37 14.79 -2.47
CA ILE A 138 1.52 14.49 -3.90
C ILE A 138 0.17 14.15 -4.54
N GLN A 139 -0.65 13.30 -3.91
CA GLN A 139 -2.02 13.00 -4.36
C GLN A 139 -2.91 14.23 -4.44
N LYS A 140 -2.75 15.21 -3.52
CA LYS A 140 -3.47 16.48 -3.52
C LYS A 140 -2.96 17.48 -4.57
N GLY A 141 -1.98 17.10 -5.38
CA GLY A 141 -1.48 17.91 -6.49
C GLY A 141 -0.27 18.79 -6.16
N TRP A 142 0.36 18.59 -5.01
CA TRP A 142 1.62 19.31 -4.73
C TRP A 142 2.70 18.85 -5.70
N ARG A 143 3.39 19.82 -6.30
CA ARG A 143 4.43 19.57 -7.32
C ARG A 143 5.83 19.96 -6.87
N ASP A 144 5.95 20.84 -5.91
CA ASP A 144 7.23 21.23 -5.30
C ASP A 144 7.31 20.59 -3.91
N ILE A 145 8.18 19.59 -3.77
CA ILE A 145 8.31 18.78 -2.57
C ILE A 145 9.65 19.08 -1.91
N HIS A 146 9.59 19.52 -0.65
CA HIS A 146 10.79 19.74 0.15
C HIS A 146 11.14 18.48 0.93
N ILE A 147 12.34 17.96 0.69
CA ILE A 147 12.89 16.79 1.38
C ILE A 147 14.16 17.20 2.11
N THR A 148 14.24 16.87 3.38
CA THR A 148 15.46 17.08 4.17
C THR A 148 16.37 15.86 4.03
N ALA A 149 17.58 16.04 3.52
CA ALA A 149 18.61 15.02 3.40
C ALA A 149 19.94 15.59 3.91
N GLY A 150 20.53 14.90 4.90
CA GLY A 150 21.82 15.32 5.46
C GLY A 150 21.85 16.75 6.05
N GLY A 151 20.70 17.22 6.59
CA GLY A 151 20.57 18.58 7.15
C GLY A 151 20.26 19.67 6.11
N ASN A 152 20.29 19.36 4.82
CA ASN A 152 19.95 20.29 3.76
C ASN A 152 18.53 20.04 3.25
N VAL A 153 17.80 21.12 2.93
CA VAL A 153 16.49 21.03 2.30
C VAL A 153 16.68 21.05 0.78
N GLN A 154 16.28 19.98 0.13
CA GLN A 154 16.24 19.89 -1.33
C GLN A 154 14.79 19.99 -1.81
N THR A 155 14.55 20.83 -2.80
CA THR A 155 13.24 20.90 -3.48
C THR A 155 13.28 19.97 -4.69
N ILE A 156 12.30 19.05 -4.76
CA ILE A 156 12.11 18.13 -5.88
C ILE A 156 10.84 18.56 -6.60
N LYS A 157 10.96 18.79 -7.90
CA LYS A 157 9.80 19.07 -8.77
C LYS A 157 9.18 17.77 -9.24
N VAL A 158 7.87 17.60 -9.01
CA VAL A 158 7.15 16.40 -9.40
C VAL A 158 6.47 16.62 -10.75
N SER A 159 7.14 16.21 -11.83
CA SER A 159 6.62 16.26 -13.21
C SER A 159 6.04 14.92 -13.67
N MET A 160 6.34 13.83 -12.94
CA MET A 160 5.81 12.49 -13.25
C MET A 160 4.28 12.45 -13.16
N MET A 161 3.67 11.51 -13.87
CA MET A 161 2.25 11.20 -13.75
C MET A 161 1.93 10.62 -12.37
N ILE A 162 0.76 10.97 -11.84
CA ILE A 162 0.31 10.52 -10.52
C ILE A 162 -1.05 9.87 -10.68
N GLU A 163 -1.14 8.61 -10.27
CA GLU A 163 -2.38 7.85 -10.29
C GLU A 163 -2.68 7.25 -8.92
N THR A 164 -3.96 7.04 -8.65
CA THR A 164 -4.44 6.35 -7.46
C THR A 164 -5.40 5.26 -7.87
N VAL A 165 -5.14 4.05 -7.42
CA VAL A 165 -5.99 2.89 -7.69
C VAL A 165 -6.66 2.48 -6.39
N ASP A 166 -7.98 2.64 -6.33
CA ASP A 166 -8.80 2.17 -5.24
C ASP A 166 -9.07 0.66 -5.37
N GLY A 167 -9.42 0.02 -4.25
CA GLY A 167 -9.78 -1.40 -4.23
C GLY A 167 -8.75 -2.33 -3.61
N PHE A 168 -7.52 -1.87 -3.41
CA PHE A 168 -6.50 -2.64 -2.69
C PHE A 168 -6.56 -2.42 -1.17
N SER A 169 -7.69 -2.00 -0.59
CA SER A 169 -7.81 -1.82 0.86
C SER A 169 -8.17 -3.12 1.56
N GLY A 170 -7.34 -3.55 2.50
CA GLY A 170 -7.64 -4.65 3.42
C GLY A 170 -8.42 -4.21 4.67
N HIS A 171 -8.73 -2.92 4.81
CA HIS A 171 -9.52 -2.40 5.92
C HIS A 171 -11.01 -2.62 5.67
N SER A 172 -11.74 -2.92 6.74
CA SER A 172 -13.20 -2.98 6.70
C SER A 172 -13.80 -1.62 6.38
N ASP A 173 -14.75 -1.60 5.46
CA ASP A 173 -15.53 -0.41 5.16
C ASP A 173 -16.56 -0.13 6.27
N ARG A 174 -17.21 1.05 6.19
CA ARG A 174 -18.24 1.45 7.16
C ARG A 174 -19.34 0.40 7.29
N ARG A 175 -19.81 -0.19 6.19
CA ARG A 175 -20.88 -1.19 6.20
C ARG A 175 -20.45 -2.45 6.92
N GLN A 176 -19.22 -2.90 6.67
CA GLN A 176 -18.63 -4.08 7.32
C GLN A 176 -18.48 -3.85 8.84
N LEU A 177 -17.99 -2.66 9.26
CA LEU A 177 -17.89 -2.30 10.67
C LEU A 177 -19.26 -2.25 11.36
N MET A 178 -20.25 -1.64 10.72
CA MET A 178 -21.60 -1.58 11.23
C MET A 178 -22.23 -2.99 11.34
N ASN A 179 -22.01 -3.85 10.35
CA ASN A 179 -22.49 -5.24 10.39
C ASN A 179 -21.78 -6.06 11.46
N PHE A 180 -20.47 -5.88 11.65
CA PHE A 180 -19.74 -6.51 12.73
C PHE A 180 -20.36 -6.19 14.09
N ILE A 181 -20.61 -4.91 14.37
CA ILE A 181 -21.25 -4.47 15.62
C ILE A 181 -22.69 -5.02 15.71
N ASN A 182 -23.42 -5.03 14.59
CA ASN A 182 -24.78 -5.57 14.55
C ASN A 182 -24.85 -7.06 14.92
N ASN A 183 -23.82 -7.82 14.58
CA ASN A 183 -23.76 -9.28 14.79
C ASN A 183 -23.10 -9.69 16.11
N MET A 184 -22.59 -8.75 16.90
CA MET A 184 -22.08 -9.04 18.24
C MET A 184 -23.20 -9.54 19.16
N SER A 185 -22.92 -10.59 19.92
CA SER A 185 -23.82 -11.12 20.96
C SER A 185 -23.00 -11.68 22.12
N PRO A 186 -23.18 -11.18 23.35
CA PRO A 186 -23.98 -10.01 23.72
C PRO A 186 -23.43 -8.71 23.14
N LYS A 187 -24.26 -7.67 23.09
CA LYS A 187 -23.79 -6.33 22.71
C LYS A 187 -22.86 -5.79 23.78
N PRO A 188 -21.75 -5.13 23.39
CA PRO A 188 -20.87 -4.48 24.35
C PRO A 188 -21.58 -3.24 24.96
N GLU A 189 -21.27 -2.94 26.21
CA GLU A 189 -21.78 -1.72 26.88
C GLU A 189 -21.13 -0.45 26.31
N ARG A 190 -19.86 -0.58 25.88
CA ARG A 190 -19.08 0.53 25.34
C ARG A 190 -18.24 0.10 24.15
N ILE A 191 -18.13 0.98 23.14
CA ILE A 191 -17.25 0.80 21.98
C ILE A 191 -16.34 2.01 21.87
N ILE A 192 -15.03 1.74 21.73
CA ILE A 192 -14.02 2.76 21.50
C ILE A 192 -13.57 2.67 20.04
N PHE A 193 -13.61 3.82 19.35
CA PHE A 193 -13.14 3.95 17.97
C PHE A 193 -11.78 4.62 17.94
N GLY A 194 -10.86 4.03 17.18
CA GLY A 194 -9.50 4.54 16.97
C GLY A 194 -8.95 4.08 15.63
N HIS A 195 -7.67 4.35 15.38
CA HIS A 195 -6.95 3.93 14.18
C HIS A 195 -7.57 4.50 12.88
N GLY A 196 -8.09 5.72 12.94
CA GLY A 196 -8.66 6.41 11.78
C GLY A 196 -8.49 7.93 11.91
N GLU A 197 -8.84 8.64 10.85
CA GLU A 197 -8.93 10.10 10.91
C GLU A 197 -9.99 10.51 11.94
N GLU A 198 -9.73 11.58 12.71
CA GLU A 198 -10.60 12.02 13.80
C GLU A 198 -12.07 12.16 13.35
N SER A 199 -12.28 12.82 12.21
CA SER A 199 -13.62 13.03 11.66
C SER A 199 -14.35 11.71 11.36
N LYS A 200 -13.66 10.72 10.85
CA LYS A 200 -14.23 9.40 10.54
C LYS A 200 -14.52 8.59 11.80
N CYS A 201 -13.64 8.66 12.80
CA CYS A 201 -13.87 8.03 14.10
C CYS A 201 -15.07 8.63 14.83
N LEU A 202 -15.20 9.96 14.81
CA LEU A 202 -16.34 10.67 15.39
C LEU A 202 -17.67 10.33 14.66
N ASP A 203 -17.64 10.29 13.33
CA ASP A 203 -18.83 9.97 12.54
C ASP A 203 -19.34 8.55 12.79
N ILE A 204 -18.46 7.53 12.77
CA ILE A 204 -18.87 6.16 13.04
C ILE A 204 -19.33 5.99 14.51
N SER A 205 -18.64 6.61 15.45
CA SER A 205 -19.01 6.65 16.86
C SER A 205 -20.43 7.18 17.06
N SER A 206 -20.74 8.34 16.50
CA SER A 206 -22.08 8.93 16.52
C SER A 206 -23.15 8.02 15.90
N SER A 207 -22.82 7.42 14.76
CA SER A 207 -23.75 6.54 14.03
C SER A 207 -24.08 5.26 14.82
N VAL A 208 -23.08 4.66 15.45
CA VAL A 208 -23.25 3.46 16.29
C VAL A 208 -24.09 3.79 17.53
N HIS A 209 -23.77 4.91 18.19
CA HIS A 209 -24.57 5.36 19.34
C HIS A 209 -26.03 5.58 18.98
N LYS A 210 -26.30 6.30 17.88
CA LYS A 210 -27.66 6.57 17.41
C LYS A 210 -28.45 5.30 17.08
N LYS A 211 -27.78 4.35 16.40
CA LYS A 211 -28.45 3.14 15.91
C LYS A 211 -28.64 2.08 16.97
N TYR A 212 -27.65 1.84 17.82
CA TYR A 212 -27.65 0.71 18.75
C TYR A 212 -27.80 1.11 20.22
N ARG A 213 -27.76 2.40 20.52
CA ARG A 213 -27.81 2.94 21.90
C ARG A 213 -26.67 2.45 22.80
N ILE A 214 -25.54 2.06 22.20
CA ILE A 214 -24.33 1.68 22.89
C ILE A 214 -23.55 2.94 23.24
N SER A 215 -22.88 2.97 24.40
CA SER A 215 -21.93 4.04 24.75
C SER A 215 -20.74 3.99 23.79
N THR A 216 -20.40 5.11 23.15
CA THR A 216 -19.32 5.16 22.17
C THR A 216 -18.38 6.32 22.46
N THR A 217 -17.09 6.11 22.19
CA THR A 217 -16.03 7.12 22.34
C THR A 217 -15.06 7.05 21.17
N ALA A 218 -14.69 8.19 20.60
CA ALA A 218 -13.59 8.31 19.65
C ALA A 218 -12.43 9.00 20.38
N LEU A 219 -11.38 8.25 20.73
CA LEU A 219 -10.25 8.77 21.49
C LEU A 219 -9.28 9.52 20.59
N LYS A 220 -8.74 10.62 21.11
CA LYS A 220 -7.61 11.34 20.52
C LYS A 220 -6.28 10.70 20.95
N ASN A 221 -5.21 11.04 20.25
CA ASN A 221 -3.87 10.61 20.64
C ASN A 221 -3.56 11.06 22.08
N LEU A 222 -3.02 10.15 22.89
CA LEU A 222 -2.68 10.34 24.29
C LEU A 222 -3.88 10.61 25.22
N GLU A 223 -5.12 10.53 24.74
CA GLU A 223 -6.31 10.60 25.59
C GLU A 223 -6.46 9.28 26.35
N THR A 224 -6.78 9.41 27.65
CA THR A 224 -6.97 8.27 28.55
C THR A 224 -8.44 8.14 28.93
N ILE A 225 -8.96 6.92 28.90
CA ILE A 225 -10.29 6.59 29.37
C ILE A 225 -10.20 5.60 30.53
N ARG A 226 -10.98 5.85 31.57
CA ARG A 226 -11.09 4.95 32.72
C ARG A 226 -12.31 4.04 32.54
N PHE A 227 -12.09 2.75 32.72
CA PHE A 227 -13.18 1.77 32.86
C PHE A 227 -13.46 1.63 34.37
N VAL A 228 -14.70 1.81 34.74
CA VAL A 228 -15.20 1.68 36.12
C VAL A 228 -16.15 0.51 36.15
#